data_1445b79ce489a2b9c2ce593d3ec149e8
#
_entry.id   1445b79ce489a2b9c2ce593d3ec149e8
#
_cell.length_a   1.000
_cell.length_b   1.000
_cell.length_c   1.000
_cell.angle_alpha   90.00
_cell.angle_beta   90.00
_cell.angle_gamma   90.00
#
_symmetry.space_group_name_H-M   'P 1'
#
loop_
_entity.id
_entity.type
_entity.pdbx_description
1 polymer ?
#
loop_
_entity_poly.entity_id
_entity_poly.type
_entity_poly.pdbx_seq_one_letter_code
_entity_poly.pdbx_strand_id
1 'polypeptide(L)'
;STLDYIQAITDEWFELHGDRRGSDDPALVGGVARLAGRPVVMLGHQKGRDTKDNVARNFGMASPGGYRKALRLMEHANRFGMPILTFIDTPGAWAGIEAERLGQGEAIAYNLRAMFQFDVPILCTVIGEGGSGGALGIGVGDRLLMFEHAVYTVATPEACAAILWKDASKAPQAAAALKITSQDLQTLGLLDTILPEPASGAHADPLTAAATLKQALVQHLEDLLLLSPTQRRELRYHKFRQFGQFQEVA
;
A
#
# COMPACT_ATOMS: atom_id res chain seq x y z
N SER A 1 9.79 4.26 -7.79
CA SER A 1 9.64 4.19 -6.32
C SER A 1 8.59 5.18 -5.82
N THR A 2 8.21 5.07 -4.55
CA THR A 2 7.22 5.97 -3.92
C THR A 2 7.61 7.43 -4.05
N LEU A 3 8.85 7.79 -3.73
CA LEU A 3 9.33 9.17 -3.85
C LEU A 3 9.34 9.67 -5.29
N ASP A 4 9.68 8.83 -6.27
CA ASP A 4 9.65 9.22 -7.67
C ASP A 4 8.22 9.58 -8.12
N TYR A 5 7.22 8.75 -7.74
CA TYR A 5 5.83 9.05 -8.02
C TYR A 5 5.36 10.32 -7.30
N ILE A 6 5.62 10.46 -6.00
CA ILE A 6 5.25 11.67 -5.26
C ILE A 6 5.80 12.91 -5.94
N GLN A 7 7.10 12.93 -6.27
CA GLN A 7 7.74 14.08 -6.93
C GLN A 7 7.16 14.37 -8.32
N ALA A 8 6.75 13.33 -9.07
CA ALA A 8 6.21 13.51 -10.41
C ALA A 8 4.74 13.99 -10.44
N ILE A 9 3.94 13.62 -9.42
CA ILE A 9 2.48 13.90 -9.44
C ILE A 9 2.06 15.10 -8.60
N THR A 10 2.94 15.62 -7.72
CA THR A 10 2.61 16.71 -6.79
C THR A 10 3.25 18.02 -7.19
N ASP A 11 2.61 19.11 -6.81
CA ASP A 11 3.13 20.47 -7.01
C ASP A 11 4.05 20.88 -5.86
N GLU A 12 3.80 20.37 -4.65
CA GLU A 12 4.56 20.62 -3.43
C GLU A 12 4.65 19.32 -2.62
N TRP A 13 5.82 19.07 -2.03
CA TRP A 13 6.05 17.93 -1.15
C TRP A 13 6.91 18.32 0.04
N PHE A 14 6.46 17.96 1.23
CA PHE A 14 7.18 18.15 2.48
C PHE A 14 7.19 16.84 3.27
N GLU A 15 8.36 16.17 3.32
CA GLU A 15 8.54 14.90 4.03
C GLU A 15 8.56 15.13 5.55
N LEU A 16 7.89 14.24 6.27
CA LEU A 16 7.79 14.27 7.73
C LEU A 16 8.41 13.00 8.32
N HIS A 17 9.39 13.17 9.18
CA HIS A 17 10.16 12.10 9.77
C HIS A 17 9.73 11.72 11.18
N GLY A 18 10.05 10.46 11.55
CA GLY A 18 9.94 9.93 12.90
C GLY A 18 8.56 9.53 13.37
N ASP A 19 8.53 8.55 14.24
CA ASP A 19 7.31 7.99 14.86
C ASP A 19 6.89 8.68 16.16
N ARG A 20 7.65 9.66 16.63
CA ARG A 20 7.52 10.32 17.94
C ARG A 20 7.74 9.39 19.14
N ARG A 21 8.37 8.22 18.91
CA ARG A 21 8.77 7.25 19.95
C ARG A 21 10.25 6.86 19.86
N GLY A 22 11.05 7.71 19.19
CA GLY A 22 12.49 7.55 19.08
C GLY A 22 12.97 6.77 17.85
N SER A 23 12.07 6.49 16.88
CA SER A 23 12.45 5.78 15.67
C SER A 23 12.05 6.57 14.42
N ASP A 24 12.86 6.48 13.37
CA ASP A 24 12.51 6.82 11.99
C ASP A 24 12.92 5.68 11.08
N ASP A 25 12.10 5.38 10.07
CA ASP A 25 12.32 4.26 9.18
C ASP A 25 12.40 4.73 7.72
N PRO A 26 13.56 4.62 7.06
CA PRO A 26 13.72 5.00 5.67
C PRO A 26 13.01 4.06 4.68
N ALA A 27 12.58 2.87 5.12
CA ALA A 27 11.81 1.92 4.32
C ALA A 27 10.34 2.35 4.14
N LEU A 28 9.87 3.33 4.92
CA LEU A 28 8.55 3.92 4.80
C LEU A 28 8.66 5.45 4.88
N VAL A 29 8.37 6.12 3.78
CA VAL A 29 8.40 7.58 3.66
C VAL A 29 7.00 8.14 3.74
N GLY A 30 6.86 9.42 4.14
CA GLY A 30 5.55 10.05 4.17
C GLY A 30 5.61 11.52 4.56
N GLY A 31 4.58 12.25 4.19
CA GLY A 31 4.51 13.70 4.45
C GLY A 31 3.26 14.34 3.88
N VAL A 32 3.29 15.66 3.81
CA VAL A 32 2.21 16.49 3.26
C VAL A 32 2.57 16.91 1.84
N ALA A 33 1.59 16.87 0.97
CA ALA A 33 1.75 17.24 -0.44
C ALA A 33 0.58 18.10 -0.93
N ARG A 34 0.75 18.68 -2.12
CA ARG A 34 -0.34 19.31 -2.87
C ARG A 34 -0.55 18.54 -4.17
N LEU A 35 -1.70 17.89 -4.30
CA LEU A 35 -2.11 17.17 -5.51
C LEU A 35 -3.26 17.90 -6.19
N ALA A 36 -3.06 18.36 -7.42
CA ALA A 36 -4.06 19.14 -8.17
C ALA A 36 -4.67 20.28 -7.31
N GLY A 37 -3.80 21.05 -6.64
CA GLY A 37 -4.19 22.16 -5.76
C GLY A 37 -4.73 21.78 -4.38
N ARG A 38 -4.97 20.51 -4.09
CA ARG A 38 -5.53 20.01 -2.82
C ARG A 38 -4.45 19.53 -1.87
N PRO A 39 -4.47 19.92 -0.58
CA PRO A 39 -3.58 19.33 0.41
C PRO A 39 -3.97 17.89 0.70
N VAL A 40 -2.99 17.00 0.71
CA VAL A 40 -3.12 15.57 0.96
C VAL A 40 -1.97 15.07 1.82
N VAL A 41 -2.14 13.94 2.49
CA VAL A 41 -1.04 13.19 3.06
C VAL A 41 -0.71 12.02 2.14
N MET A 42 0.56 11.91 1.77
CA MET A 42 1.08 10.79 1.00
C MET A 42 2.08 10.01 1.83
N LEU A 43 2.05 8.71 1.73
CA LEU A 43 3.02 7.84 2.39
C LEU A 43 3.15 6.51 1.62
N GLY A 44 4.26 5.83 1.79
CA GLY A 44 4.43 4.54 1.12
C GLY A 44 5.77 3.89 1.41
N HIS A 45 5.87 2.63 1.00
CA HIS A 45 7.11 1.88 1.09
C HIS A 45 8.13 2.44 0.09
N GLN A 46 9.37 2.54 0.52
CA GLN A 46 10.45 3.08 -0.29
C GLN A 46 11.58 2.06 -0.40
N LYS A 47 11.78 1.55 -1.60
CA LYS A 47 12.97 0.77 -1.98
C LYS A 47 14.10 1.68 -2.44
N GLY A 48 15.31 1.19 -2.36
CA GLY A 48 16.49 1.89 -2.84
C GLY A 48 16.62 1.85 -4.37
N ARG A 49 17.50 2.71 -4.89
CA ARG A 49 17.85 2.77 -6.32
C ARG A 49 19.05 1.89 -6.67
N ASP A 50 19.86 1.55 -5.70
CA ASP A 50 21.01 0.66 -5.80
C ASP A 50 21.08 -0.29 -4.59
N THR A 51 22.07 -1.19 -4.57
CA THR A 51 22.23 -2.18 -3.48
C THR A 51 22.44 -1.53 -2.13
N LYS A 52 23.23 -0.45 -2.06
CA LYS A 52 23.53 0.24 -0.81
C LYS A 52 22.28 0.94 -0.24
N ASP A 53 21.55 1.63 -1.10
CA ASP A 53 20.29 2.30 -0.73
C ASP A 53 19.20 1.27 -0.38
N ASN A 54 19.13 0.13 -1.09
CA ASN A 54 18.23 -0.97 -0.74
C ASN A 54 18.52 -1.54 0.65
N VAL A 55 19.79 -1.75 1.00
CA VAL A 55 20.17 -2.21 2.34
C VAL A 55 19.79 -1.17 3.39
N ALA A 56 20.04 0.13 3.14
CA ALA A 56 19.69 1.21 4.06
C ALA A 56 18.17 1.32 4.28
N ARG A 57 17.37 0.99 3.27
CA ARG A 57 15.90 0.98 3.30
C ARG A 57 15.30 -0.39 3.57
N ASN A 58 16.12 -1.34 4.04
CA ASN A 58 15.70 -2.71 4.32
C ASN A 58 14.82 -3.31 3.20
N PHE A 59 15.18 -3.06 1.94
CA PHE A 59 14.45 -3.53 0.74
C PHE A 59 12.96 -3.15 0.73
N GLY A 60 12.57 -2.06 1.36
CA GLY A 60 11.17 -1.64 1.51
C GLY A 60 10.40 -2.41 2.58
N MET A 61 11.06 -3.23 3.38
CA MET A 61 10.45 -3.93 4.52
C MET A 61 10.43 -3.03 5.74
N ALA A 62 9.31 -2.35 5.95
CA ALA A 62 9.17 -1.41 7.06
C ALA A 62 9.23 -2.08 8.43
N SER A 63 9.90 -1.40 9.36
CA SER A 63 9.98 -1.72 10.78
C SER A 63 8.73 -1.25 11.55
N PRO A 64 8.58 -1.63 12.83
CA PRO A 64 7.50 -1.09 13.66
C PRO A 64 7.47 0.44 13.73
N GLY A 65 8.65 1.09 13.72
CA GLY A 65 8.77 2.55 13.67
C GLY A 65 8.22 3.15 12.39
N GLY A 66 8.38 2.46 11.26
CA GLY A 66 7.79 2.85 9.97
C GLY A 66 6.27 2.84 10.02
N TYR A 67 5.65 1.75 10.50
CA TYR A 67 4.19 1.66 10.61
C TYR A 67 3.62 2.65 11.64
N ARG A 68 4.32 2.91 12.76
CA ARG A 68 3.92 3.96 13.70
C ARG A 68 4.04 5.37 13.10
N LYS A 69 5.08 5.62 12.30
CA LYS A 69 5.19 6.86 11.51
C LYS A 69 4.02 7.01 10.54
N ALA A 70 3.69 5.95 9.82
CA ALA A 70 2.51 5.93 8.93
C ALA A 70 1.22 6.26 9.69
N LEU A 71 0.97 5.61 10.83
CA LEU A 71 -0.20 5.89 11.68
C LEU A 71 -0.28 7.36 12.07
N ARG A 72 0.82 7.90 12.59
CA ARG A 72 0.90 9.31 13.00
C ARG A 72 0.54 10.26 11.85
N LEU A 73 1.02 9.98 10.64
CA LEU A 73 0.72 10.79 9.46
C LEU A 73 -0.74 10.65 9.02
N MET A 74 -1.30 9.45 9.07
CA MET A 74 -2.70 9.20 8.74
C MET A 74 -3.64 9.83 9.79
N GLU A 75 -3.30 9.78 11.08
CA GLU A 75 -4.04 10.48 12.13
C GLU A 75 -3.99 12.01 11.96
N HIS A 76 -2.84 12.54 11.56
CA HIS A 76 -2.69 13.95 11.20
C HIS A 76 -3.61 14.31 10.01
N ALA A 77 -3.60 13.50 8.96
CA ALA A 77 -4.48 13.67 7.80
C ALA A 77 -5.96 13.70 8.22
N ASN A 78 -6.38 12.73 9.02
CA ASN A 78 -7.77 12.66 9.50
C ASN A 78 -8.16 13.85 10.34
N ARG A 79 -7.27 14.33 11.23
CA ARG A 79 -7.51 15.50 12.07
C ARG A 79 -7.73 16.78 11.27
N PHE A 80 -7.00 16.96 10.17
CA PHE A 80 -7.04 18.17 9.36
C PHE A 80 -7.89 18.02 8.08
N GLY A 81 -8.63 16.92 7.93
CA GLY A 81 -9.51 16.71 6.79
C GLY A 81 -8.77 16.51 5.46
N MET A 82 -7.51 16.06 5.51
CA MET A 82 -6.70 15.80 4.32
C MET A 82 -6.87 14.35 3.85
N PRO A 83 -7.12 14.09 2.56
CA PRO A 83 -7.10 12.75 2.02
C PRO A 83 -5.76 12.04 2.24
N ILE A 84 -5.82 10.72 2.37
CA ILE A 84 -4.67 9.83 2.54
C ILE A 84 -4.44 9.05 1.25
N LEU A 85 -3.22 9.12 0.73
CA LEU A 85 -2.78 8.39 -0.46
C LEU A 85 -1.60 7.50 -0.07
N THR A 86 -1.75 6.18 -0.21
CA THR A 86 -0.69 5.24 0.15
C THR A 86 -0.13 4.53 -1.07
N PHE A 87 1.19 4.33 -1.08
CA PHE A 87 1.90 3.62 -2.14
C PHE A 87 2.55 2.36 -1.57
N ILE A 88 2.15 1.22 -2.11
CA ILE A 88 2.56 -0.10 -1.61
C ILE A 88 3.62 -0.67 -2.56
N ASP A 89 4.84 -0.87 -2.02
CA ASP A 89 5.94 -1.52 -2.72
C ASP A 89 6.88 -2.20 -1.71
N THR A 90 6.46 -3.37 -1.21
CA THR A 90 7.18 -4.12 -0.20
C THR A 90 7.04 -5.62 -0.39
N PRO A 91 8.10 -6.42 -0.19
CA PRO A 91 7.97 -7.87 -0.11
C PRO A 91 7.27 -8.35 1.16
N GLY A 92 7.15 -7.47 2.18
CA GLY A 92 6.52 -7.76 3.46
C GLY A 92 6.98 -6.80 4.55
N ALA A 93 6.46 -6.97 5.75
CA ALA A 93 6.97 -6.28 6.93
C ALA A 93 8.30 -6.90 7.37
N TRP A 94 9.19 -6.09 7.97
CA TRP A 94 10.42 -6.64 8.52
C TRP A 94 10.14 -7.72 9.58
N ALA A 95 10.70 -8.92 9.37
CA ALA A 95 10.44 -10.12 10.19
C ALA A 95 11.61 -10.48 11.12
N GLY A 96 12.48 -9.53 11.44
CA GLY A 96 13.61 -9.76 12.35
C GLY A 96 13.19 -9.82 13.82
N ILE A 97 14.02 -10.43 14.67
CA ILE A 97 13.80 -10.53 16.13
C ILE A 97 13.57 -9.15 16.75
N GLU A 98 14.32 -8.14 16.33
CA GLU A 98 14.14 -6.76 16.80
C GLU A 98 12.78 -6.16 16.40
N ALA A 99 12.27 -6.50 15.22
CA ALA A 99 10.94 -6.07 14.80
C ALA A 99 9.86 -6.68 15.69
N GLU A 100 9.97 -7.97 16.01
CA GLU A 100 9.05 -8.64 16.93
C GLU A 100 9.11 -8.01 18.32
N ARG A 101 10.32 -7.84 18.87
CA ARG A 101 10.55 -7.19 20.17
C ARG A 101 9.97 -5.78 20.26
N LEU A 102 10.02 -5.03 19.17
CA LEU A 102 9.51 -3.66 19.06
C LEU A 102 8.04 -3.59 18.66
N GLY A 103 7.32 -4.72 18.56
CA GLY A 103 5.87 -4.79 18.36
C GLY A 103 5.43 -4.65 16.91
N GLN A 104 6.07 -5.37 15.96
CA GLN A 104 5.71 -5.32 14.54
C GLN A 104 4.24 -5.66 14.29
N GLY A 105 3.78 -6.78 14.87
CA GLY A 105 2.39 -7.21 14.73
C GLY A 105 1.38 -6.18 15.29
N GLU A 106 1.68 -5.59 16.45
CA GLU A 106 0.87 -4.53 17.05
C GLU A 106 0.80 -3.30 16.16
N ALA A 107 1.96 -2.82 15.66
CA ALA A 107 2.03 -1.62 14.84
C ALA A 107 1.18 -1.76 13.56
N ILE A 108 1.24 -2.92 12.90
CA ILE A 108 0.41 -3.23 11.73
C ILE A 108 -1.06 -3.30 12.11
N ALA A 109 -1.42 -4.07 13.15
CA ALA A 109 -2.80 -4.24 13.57
C ALA A 109 -3.46 -2.91 13.98
N TYR A 110 -2.70 -2.03 14.62
CA TYR A 110 -3.17 -0.70 14.98
C TYR A 110 -3.50 0.15 13.76
N ASN A 111 -2.65 0.12 12.74
CA ASN A 111 -2.90 0.80 11.47
C ASN A 111 -4.18 0.28 10.80
N LEU A 112 -4.35 -1.05 10.70
CA LEU A 112 -5.56 -1.66 10.13
C LEU A 112 -6.82 -1.13 10.83
N ARG A 113 -6.82 -1.19 12.17
CA ARG A 113 -7.94 -0.71 12.97
C ARG A 113 -8.22 0.78 12.75
N ALA A 114 -7.18 1.63 12.73
CA ALA A 114 -7.30 3.06 12.58
C ALA A 114 -7.84 3.44 11.19
N MET A 115 -7.34 2.79 10.14
CA MET A 115 -7.76 3.08 8.76
C MET A 115 -9.25 2.81 8.53
N PHE A 116 -9.86 1.84 9.22
CA PHE A 116 -11.31 1.65 9.18
C PHE A 116 -12.10 2.80 9.80
N GLN A 117 -11.49 3.57 10.71
CA GLN A 117 -12.17 4.61 11.48
C GLN A 117 -11.99 6.02 10.91
N PHE A 118 -11.06 6.22 9.98
CA PHE A 118 -10.79 7.54 9.43
C PHE A 118 -11.94 8.06 8.56
N ASP A 119 -12.25 9.34 8.75
CA ASP A 119 -13.32 10.06 8.05
C ASP A 119 -12.93 10.54 6.66
N VAL A 120 -11.63 10.72 6.43
CA VAL A 120 -11.08 11.21 5.16
C VAL A 120 -11.00 10.10 4.10
N PRO A 121 -11.02 10.45 2.80
CA PRO A 121 -10.76 9.50 1.74
C PRO A 121 -9.40 8.83 1.89
N ILE A 122 -9.34 7.51 1.64
CA ILE A 122 -8.11 6.73 1.62
C ILE A 122 -8.00 5.99 0.29
N LEU A 123 -6.96 6.31 -0.47
CA LEU A 123 -6.63 5.66 -1.74
C LEU A 123 -5.32 4.89 -1.58
N CYS A 124 -5.37 3.58 -1.79
CA CYS A 124 -4.19 2.71 -1.73
C CYS A 124 -3.79 2.30 -3.14
N THR A 125 -2.50 2.37 -3.47
CA THR A 125 -1.99 1.97 -4.79
C THR A 125 -0.84 1.00 -4.65
N VAL A 126 -0.95 -0.18 -5.24
CA VAL A 126 0.17 -1.12 -5.39
C VAL A 126 0.98 -0.71 -6.61
N ILE A 127 2.21 -0.24 -6.38
CA ILE A 127 3.08 0.32 -7.44
C ILE A 127 4.19 -0.65 -7.89
N GLY A 128 4.31 -1.80 -7.23
CA GLY A 128 5.29 -2.84 -7.54
C GLY A 128 4.86 -4.15 -6.90
N GLU A 129 5.31 -4.43 -5.69
CA GLU A 129 4.87 -5.62 -4.97
C GLU A 129 4.17 -5.28 -3.65
N GLY A 130 3.06 -5.96 -3.38
CA GLY A 130 2.30 -5.86 -2.15
C GLY A 130 2.40 -7.14 -1.35
N GLY A 131 3.41 -7.25 -0.46
CA GLY A 131 3.66 -8.47 0.32
C GLY A 131 2.97 -8.45 1.68
N SER A 132 2.07 -9.42 1.90
CA SER A 132 1.60 -9.83 3.23
C SER A 132 1.11 -8.69 4.13
N GLY A 133 1.33 -8.84 5.43
CA GLY A 133 0.99 -7.84 6.46
C GLY A 133 1.70 -6.49 6.27
N GLY A 134 2.86 -6.49 5.60
CA GLY A 134 3.57 -5.26 5.27
C GLY A 134 2.74 -4.35 4.37
N ALA A 135 2.18 -4.90 3.32
CA ALA A 135 1.29 -4.19 2.41
C ALA A 135 -0.02 -3.78 3.11
N LEU A 136 -0.61 -4.69 3.89
CA LEU A 136 -1.85 -4.43 4.62
C LEU A 136 -1.72 -3.28 5.61
N GLY A 137 -0.56 -3.12 6.26
CA GLY A 137 -0.32 -2.08 7.26
C GLY A 137 -0.58 -0.64 6.78
N ILE A 138 -0.67 -0.44 5.46
CA ILE A 138 -1.06 0.83 4.83
C ILE A 138 -2.05 0.61 3.66
N GLY A 139 -2.70 -0.57 3.61
CA GLY A 139 -3.49 -1.03 2.46
C GLY A 139 -5.01 -1.05 2.66
N VAL A 140 -5.54 -0.58 3.80
CA VAL A 140 -6.98 -0.54 4.05
C VAL A 140 -7.57 0.78 3.59
N GLY A 141 -8.08 0.83 2.37
CA GLY A 141 -8.59 2.06 1.76
C GLY A 141 -10.00 1.94 1.18
N ASP A 142 -10.57 3.09 0.86
CA ASP A 142 -11.84 3.21 0.13
C ASP A 142 -11.69 2.68 -1.30
N ARG A 143 -10.49 2.87 -1.87
CA ARG A 143 -10.13 2.35 -3.20
C ARG A 143 -8.76 1.69 -3.13
N LEU A 144 -8.63 0.56 -3.82
CA LEU A 144 -7.37 -0.12 -4.08
C LEU A 144 -7.09 -0.06 -5.59
N LEU A 145 -6.05 0.64 -5.96
CA LEU A 145 -5.53 0.71 -7.32
C LEU A 145 -4.27 -0.14 -7.43
N MET A 146 -3.95 -0.62 -8.60
CA MET A 146 -2.75 -1.43 -8.80
C MET A 146 -2.24 -1.27 -10.22
N PHE A 147 -0.94 -1.11 -10.40
CA PHE A 147 -0.35 -1.15 -11.74
C PHE A 147 -0.51 -2.52 -12.36
N GLU A 148 -0.63 -2.55 -13.67
CA GLU A 148 -0.95 -3.74 -14.48
C GLU A 148 -0.01 -4.91 -14.20
N HIS A 149 1.29 -4.64 -14.06
CA HIS A 149 2.31 -5.66 -13.82
C HIS A 149 2.75 -5.78 -12.36
N ALA A 150 2.12 -5.05 -11.44
CA ALA A 150 2.34 -5.20 -10.02
C ALA A 150 1.77 -6.54 -9.53
N VAL A 151 2.22 -6.99 -8.35
CA VAL A 151 1.72 -8.21 -7.70
C VAL A 151 1.27 -7.90 -6.28
N TYR A 152 0.21 -8.58 -5.83
CA TYR A 152 -0.28 -8.44 -4.45
C TYR A 152 -0.61 -9.82 -3.88
N THR A 153 0.04 -10.22 -2.78
CA THR A 153 -0.01 -11.58 -2.28
C THR A 153 0.21 -11.67 -0.78
N VAL A 154 -0.33 -12.73 -0.18
CA VAL A 154 -0.15 -13.03 1.25
C VAL A 154 1.25 -13.58 1.56
N ALA A 155 1.90 -14.25 0.63
CA ALA A 155 3.22 -14.85 0.76
C ALA A 155 3.87 -14.97 -0.61
N THR A 156 5.20 -15.06 -0.66
CA THR A 156 5.87 -15.37 -1.93
C THR A 156 5.48 -16.76 -2.41
N PRO A 157 5.46 -17.02 -3.73
CA PRO A 157 5.15 -18.35 -4.26
C PRO A 157 6.03 -19.45 -3.68
N GLU A 158 7.33 -19.18 -3.46
CA GLU A 158 8.28 -20.11 -2.85
C GLU A 158 7.91 -20.43 -1.40
N ALA A 159 7.59 -19.41 -0.61
CA ALA A 159 7.16 -19.57 0.78
C ALA A 159 5.83 -20.35 0.84
N CYS A 160 4.86 -20.02 0.00
CA CYS A 160 3.59 -20.71 -0.10
C CYS A 160 3.78 -22.19 -0.45
N ALA A 161 4.60 -22.50 -1.45
CA ALA A 161 4.91 -23.87 -1.86
C ALA A 161 5.61 -24.66 -0.75
N ALA A 162 6.57 -24.04 -0.05
CA ALA A 162 7.25 -24.66 1.08
C ALA A 162 6.30 -24.96 2.26
N ILE A 163 5.37 -24.04 2.56
CA ILE A 163 4.40 -24.23 3.64
C ILE A 163 3.38 -25.31 3.31
N LEU A 164 2.76 -25.24 2.12
CA LEU A 164 1.65 -26.12 1.75
C LEU A 164 2.12 -27.52 1.31
N TRP A 165 3.20 -27.57 0.52
CA TRP A 165 3.65 -28.81 -0.11
C TRP A 165 5.01 -29.30 0.37
N LYS A 166 5.65 -28.58 1.30
CA LYS A 166 6.99 -28.87 1.80
C LYS A 166 8.08 -28.93 0.69
N ASP A 167 7.82 -28.21 -0.40
CA ASP A 167 8.66 -28.25 -1.60
C ASP A 167 8.64 -26.87 -2.31
N ALA A 168 9.67 -26.09 -2.14
CA ALA A 168 9.79 -24.75 -2.74
C ALA A 168 9.91 -24.80 -4.28
N SER A 169 10.30 -25.93 -4.89
CA SER A 169 10.36 -26.06 -6.35
C SER A 169 9.00 -25.96 -7.03
N LYS A 170 7.91 -26.11 -6.27
CA LYS A 170 6.53 -25.93 -6.72
C LYS A 170 6.07 -24.47 -6.76
N ALA A 171 6.97 -23.51 -6.61
CA ALA A 171 6.65 -22.08 -6.68
C ALA A 171 5.81 -21.67 -7.91
N PRO A 172 6.05 -22.18 -9.14
CA PRO A 172 5.17 -21.86 -10.28
C PRO A 172 3.72 -22.29 -10.09
N GLN A 173 3.48 -23.45 -9.46
CA GLN A 173 2.13 -23.92 -9.14
C GLN A 173 1.49 -23.06 -8.05
N ALA A 174 2.27 -22.65 -7.05
CA ALA A 174 1.82 -21.76 -6.01
C ALA A 174 1.44 -20.38 -6.57
N ALA A 175 2.24 -19.80 -7.45
CA ALA A 175 1.95 -18.54 -8.12
C ALA A 175 0.62 -18.57 -8.87
N ALA A 176 0.38 -19.64 -9.65
CA ALA A 176 -0.87 -19.83 -10.37
C ALA A 176 -2.09 -19.96 -9.44
N ALA A 177 -1.92 -20.65 -8.29
CA ALA A 177 -2.99 -20.85 -7.30
C ALA A 177 -3.29 -19.60 -6.47
N LEU A 178 -2.28 -18.79 -6.15
CA LEU A 178 -2.39 -17.59 -5.32
C LEU A 178 -3.15 -16.44 -5.99
N LYS A 179 -3.24 -16.43 -7.32
CA LYS A 179 -3.96 -15.38 -8.05
C LYS A 179 -3.45 -13.97 -7.70
N ILE A 180 -2.16 -13.74 -7.93
CA ILE A 180 -1.43 -12.56 -7.46
C ILE A 180 -1.42 -11.37 -8.41
N THR A 181 -1.90 -11.55 -9.66
CA THR A 181 -1.86 -10.50 -10.68
C THR A 181 -3.00 -9.50 -10.54
N SER A 182 -2.84 -8.33 -11.12
CA SER A 182 -3.88 -7.29 -11.11
C SER A 182 -5.20 -7.79 -11.73
N GLN A 183 -5.13 -8.58 -12.81
CA GLN A 183 -6.29 -9.15 -13.48
C GLN A 183 -7.00 -10.21 -12.61
N ASP A 184 -6.22 -11.06 -11.94
CA ASP A 184 -6.79 -12.04 -11.00
C ASP A 184 -7.53 -11.34 -9.86
N LEU A 185 -6.90 -10.33 -9.24
CA LEU A 185 -7.47 -9.61 -8.11
C LEU A 185 -8.71 -8.79 -8.50
N GLN A 186 -8.73 -8.23 -9.70
CA GLN A 186 -9.92 -7.56 -10.23
C GLN A 186 -11.07 -8.58 -10.43
N THR A 187 -10.78 -9.75 -10.97
CA THR A 187 -11.76 -10.82 -11.16
C THR A 187 -12.33 -11.30 -9.81
N LEU A 188 -11.50 -11.34 -8.76
CA LEU A 188 -11.90 -11.69 -7.41
C LEU A 188 -12.64 -10.56 -6.67
N GLY A 189 -12.77 -9.38 -7.28
CA GLY A 189 -13.43 -8.21 -6.67
C GLY A 189 -12.62 -7.55 -5.56
N LEU A 190 -11.32 -7.82 -5.48
CA LEU A 190 -10.41 -7.25 -4.47
C LEU A 190 -9.83 -5.89 -4.90
N LEU A 191 -9.77 -5.64 -6.21
CA LEU A 191 -9.15 -4.47 -6.84
C LEU A 191 -10.21 -3.60 -7.50
N ASP A 192 -10.18 -2.29 -7.24
CA ASP A 192 -11.10 -1.33 -7.84
C ASP A 192 -10.64 -0.89 -9.25
N THR A 193 -9.34 -0.71 -9.46
CA THR A 193 -8.83 -0.19 -10.75
C THR A 193 -7.44 -0.73 -11.06
N ILE A 194 -7.29 -1.26 -12.28
CA ILE A 194 -5.98 -1.55 -12.87
C ILE A 194 -5.47 -0.27 -13.56
N LEU A 195 -4.25 0.13 -13.22
CA LEU A 195 -3.56 1.23 -13.87
C LEU A 195 -2.72 0.68 -15.02
N PRO A 196 -3.01 1.03 -16.28
CA PRO A 196 -2.23 0.56 -17.41
C PRO A 196 -0.80 1.11 -17.34
N GLU A 197 0.14 0.27 -17.74
CA GLU A 197 1.55 0.65 -17.84
C GLU A 197 1.94 0.95 -19.30
N PRO A 198 2.96 1.81 -19.52
CA PRO A 198 3.56 1.92 -20.83
C PRO A 198 4.03 0.58 -21.34
N ALA A 199 3.99 0.35 -22.66
CA ALA A 199 4.39 -0.94 -23.28
C ALA A 199 5.80 -1.40 -22.90
N SER A 200 6.69 -0.47 -22.58
CA SER A 200 8.07 -0.73 -22.10
C SER A 200 8.17 -0.91 -20.58
N GLY A 201 7.05 -0.82 -19.86
CA GLY A 201 6.98 -0.83 -18.38
C GLY A 201 7.16 0.54 -17.75
N ALA A 202 6.65 0.71 -16.53
CA ALA A 202 6.72 1.96 -15.78
C ALA A 202 8.16 2.46 -15.52
N HIS A 203 9.13 1.56 -15.46
CA HIS A 203 10.55 1.89 -15.26
C HIS A 203 11.19 2.55 -16.48
N ALA A 204 10.74 2.23 -17.68
CA ALA A 204 11.27 2.76 -18.95
C ALA A 204 10.60 4.09 -19.35
N ASP A 205 9.33 4.29 -18.97
CA ASP A 205 8.61 5.55 -19.16
C ASP A 205 7.90 5.98 -17.87
N PRO A 206 8.67 6.47 -16.88
CA PRO A 206 8.12 6.85 -15.58
C PRO A 206 7.19 8.06 -15.63
N LEU A 207 7.33 8.93 -16.63
CA LEU A 207 6.48 10.11 -16.77
C LEU A 207 5.06 9.73 -17.20
N THR A 208 4.91 8.85 -18.18
CA THR A 208 3.60 8.33 -18.59
C THR A 208 2.94 7.53 -17.47
N ALA A 209 3.69 6.67 -16.78
CA ALA A 209 3.17 5.93 -15.62
C ALA A 209 2.71 6.87 -14.50
N ALA A 210 3.47 7.92 -14.21
CA ALA A 210 3.08 8.93 -13.21
C ALA A 210 1.85 9.72 -13.63
N ALA A 211 1.71 10.07 -14.91
CA ALA A 211 0.53 10.76 -15.43
C ALA A 211 -0.73 9.89 -15.30
N THR A 212 -0.64 8.60 -15.65
CA THR A 212 -1.72 7.62 -15.46
C THR A 212 -2.14 7.53 -14.00
N LEU A 213 -1.17 7.40 -13.10
CA LEU A 213 -1.40 7.37 -11.65
C LEU A 213 -2.08 8.66 -11.16
N LYS A 214 -1.55 9.83 -11.53
CA LYS A 214 -2.12 11.13 -11.14
C LYS A 214 -3.56 11.26 -11.56
N GLN A 215 -3.88 10.94 -12.80
CA GLN A 215 -5.23 11.02 -13.34
C GLN A 215 -6.20 10.13 -12.55
N ALA A 216 -5.83 8.87 -12.30
CA ALA A 216 -6.66 7.94 -11.55
C ALA A 216 -6.86 8.39 -10.09
N LEU A 217 -5.80 8.83 -9.42
CA LEU A 217 -5.90 9.33 -8.04
C LEU A 217 -6.82 10.54 -7.94
N VAL A 218 -6.73 11.51 -8.85
CA VAL A 218 -7.58 12.70 -8.86
C VAL A 218 -9.04 12.30 -9.09
N GLN A 219 -9.33 11.45 -10.07
CA GLN A 219 -10.67 10.99 -10.37
C GLN A 219 -11.32 10.27 -9.18
N HIS A 220 -10.65 9.26 -8.61
CA HIS A 220 -11.18 8.55 -7.45
C HIS A 220 -11.32 9.42 -6.21
N LEU A 221 -10.44 10.40 -6.05
CA LEU A 221 -10.52 11.34 -4.95
C LEU A 221 -11.76 12.24 -5.08
N GLU A 222 -12.03 12.75 -6.27
CA GLU A 222 -13.24 13.55 -6.55
C GLU A 222 -14.51 12.76 -6.25
N ASP A 223 -14.60 11.50 -6.71
CA ASP A 223 -15.74 10.63 -6.44
C ASP A 223 -15.97 10.40 -4.94
N LEU A 224 -14.88 10.14 -4.18
CA LEU A 224 -14.97 9.91 -2.74
C LEU A 224 -15.33 11.17 -1.95
N LEU A 225 -14.96 12.34 -2.43
CA LEU A 225 -15.27 13.62 -1.78
C LEU A 225 -16.75 14.00 -1.90
N LEU A 226 -17.50 13.41 -2.83
CA LEU A 226 -18.96 13.57 -2.92
C LEU A 226 -19.69 12.85 -1.78
N LEU A 227 -19.05 11.87 -1.15
CA LEU A 227 -19.61 11.10 -0.04
C LEU A 227 -19.39 11.80 1.30
N SER A 228 -20.34 11.67 2.22
CA SER A 228 -20.13 12.09 3.60
C SER A 228 -19.11 11.19 4.32
N PRO A 229 -18.48 11.64 5.41
CA PRO A 229 -17.56 10.82 6.19
C PRO A 229 -18.18 9.48 6.64
N THR A 230 -19.42 9.49 7.09
CA THR A 230 -20.15 8.29 7.52
C THR A 230 -20.33 7.31 6.37
N GLN A 231 -20.79 7.79 5.22
CA GLN A 231 -20.95 6.94 4.03
C GLN A 231 -19.61 6.30 3.60
N ARG A 232 -18.50 7.05 3.61
CA ARG A 232 -17.17 6.49 3.30
C ARG A 232 -16.78 5.36 4.24
N ARG A 233 -16.92 5.55 5.57
CA ARG A 233 -16.61 4.50 6.54
C ARG A 233 -17.46 3.25 6.36
N GLU A 234 -18.75 3.42 6.18
CA GLU A 234 -19.69 2.31 5.95
C GLU A 234 -19.35 1.55 4.68
N LEU A 235 -19.12 2.24 3.57
CA LEU A 235 -18.75 1.62 2.30
C LEU A 235 -17.40 0.89 2.41
N ARG A 236 -16.41 1.49 3.08
CA ARG A 236 -15.11 0.85 3.36
C ARG A 236 -15.31 -0.41 4.17
N TYR A 237 -16.07 -0.36 5.25
CA TYR A 237 -16.36 -1.54 6.07
C TYR A 237 -17.04 -2.65 5.26
N HIS A 238 -18.11 -2.32 4.53
CA HIS A 238 -18.85 -3.29 3.71
C HIS A 238 -17.98 -3.90 2.61
N LYS A 239 -17.13 -3.09 1.95
CA LYS A 239 -16.17 -3.58 0.94
C LYS A 239 -15.32 -4.72 1.50
N PHE A 240 -14.66 -4.51 2.64
CA PHE A 240 -13.81 -5.53 3.24
C PHE A 240 -14.59 -6.72 3.79
N ARG A 241 -15.84 -6.53 4.24
CA ARG A 241 -16.70 -7.62 4.71
C ARG A 241 -17.20 -8.53 3.57
N GLN A 242 -17.21 -8.04 2.34
CA GLN A 242 -17.63 -8.80 1.17
C GLN A 242 -16.48 -9.57 0.52
N PHE A 243 -15.24 -9.38 0.96
CA PHE A 243 -14.11 -10.13 0.42
C PHE A 243 -14.20 -11.61 0.80
N GLY A 244 -13.95 -12.45 -0.22
CA GLY A 244 -14.02 -13.90 -0.09
C GLY A 244 -15.44 -14.45 -0.31
N GLN A 245 -15.49 -15.47 -1.15
CA GLN A 245 -16.72 -16.27 -1.38
C GLN A 245 -16.54 -17.61 -0.70
N PHE A 246 -17.56 -18.07 0.02
CA PHE A 246 -17.58 -19.40 0.63
C PHE A 246 -18.92 -20.09 0.32
N GLN A 247 -18.88 -21.39 0.24
CA GLN A 247 -20.07 -22.22 0.15
C GLN A 247 -20.18 -23.04 1.44
N GLU A 248 -21.33 -22.99 2.07
CA GLU A 248 -21.63 -23.94 3.15
C GLU A 248 -21.87 -25.30 2.51
N VAL A 249 -21.05 -26.28 2.86
CA VAL A 249 -21.28 -27.68 2.50
C VAL A 249 -22.30 -28.23 3.50
N ALA A 250 -23.50 -28.52 3.03
CA ALA A 250 -24.56 -29.12 3.82
C ALA A 250 -24.24 -30.56 4.22
#